data_55e9dc73bd68071ed3fdc6ff265bb222
#
_entry.id   55e9dc73bd68071ed3fdc6ff265bb222
#
_cell.length_a   1.000
_cell.length_b   1.000
_cell.length_c   1.000
_cell.angle_alpha   90.00
_cell.angle_beta   90.00
_cell.angle_gamma   90.00
#
_symmetry.space_group_name_H-M   'P 1'
#
loop_
_entity.id
_entity.type
_entity.pdbx_description
1 polymer ?
#
loop_
_entity_poly.entity_id
_entity_poly.type
_entity_poly.pdbx_seq_one_letter_code
_entity_poly.pdbx_strand_id
1 'polypeptide(L)'
;MPDVLAKASKFAYIGINAKQTSNRRQIAVCWCFPPPSWFKFNSDGSSLGNSGKAGGGGLIQNDKGEWLKGYARNVGYSTTVVVELWALRDGLRLCIALKLPTMIIELDAKLIVDLLQKSDGHQNCIDALVSDCKTELENIPRVQINHCYCERE
;
A
#
# COMPACT_ATOMS: atom_id res chain seq x y z
N MET A 1 13.19 -12.04 5.03
CA MET A 1 11.82 -11.52 4.87
C MET A 1 11.28 -12.02 3.57
N PRO A 2 10.44 -12.97 3.62
CA PRO A 2 9.90 -13.50 2.43
C PRO A 2 8.83 -12.59 1.94
N ASP A 3 8.76 -11.73 1.13
CA ASP A 3 7.43 -11.77 0.61
C ASP A 3 6.72 -10.49 0.19
N VAL A 4 7.44 -9.41 -0.05
CA VAL A 4 6.87 -8.39 -0.94
C VAL A 4 6.68 -9.00 -2.34
N LEU A 5 7.62 -9.82 -2.77
CA LEU A 5 7.55 -10.56 -4.04
C LEU A 5 6.46 -11.63 -4.05
N ALA A 6 6.33 -12.40 -2.97
CA ALA A 6 5.29 -13.43 -2.85
C ALA A 6 3.89 -12.82 -2.74
N LYS A 7 3.72 -11.67 -2.06
CA LYS A 7 2.45 -10.95 -2.03
C LYS A 7 2.07 -10.37 -3.39
N ALA A 8 3.00 -9.77 -4.11
CA ALA A 8 2.75 -9.29 -5.46
C ALA A 8 2.36 -10.44 -6.41
N SER A 9 3.03 -11.60 -6.31
CA SER A 9 2.65 -12.82 -7.03
C SER A 9 1.27 -13.32 -6.63
N LYS A 10 0.94 -13.26 -5.34
CA LYS A 10 -0.37 -13.66 -4.80
C LYS A 10 -1.49 -12.77 -5.31
N PHE A 11 -1.27 -11.48 -5.41
CA PHE A 11 -2.24 -10.55 -6.01
C PHE A 11 -2.46 -10.83 -7.50
N ALA A 12 -1.42 -11.12 -8.26
CA ALA A 12 -1.53 -11.51 -9.66
C ALA A 12 -2.27 -12.86 -9.81
N TYR A 13 -2.00 -13.84 -8.94
CA TYR A 13 -2.63 -15.15 -8.94
C TYR A 13 -4.13 -15.11 -8.58
N ILE A 14 -4.52 -14.29 -7.61
CA ILE A 14 -5.93 -14.10 -7.22
C ILE A 14 -6.73 -13.50 -8.38
N GLY A 15 -6.17 -12.57 -9.13
CA GLY A 15 -6.81 -11.99 -10.32
C GLY A 15 -7.09 -13.02 -11.42
N ILE A 16 -6.28 -14.06 -11.54
CA ILE A 16 -6.44 -15.11 -12.56
C ILE A 16 -7.50 -16.14 -12.15
N ASN A 17 -7.61 -16.47 -10.87
CA ASN A 17 -8.51 -17.52 -10.39
C ASN A 17 -9.91 -17.06 -9.98
N ALA A 18 -10.19 -15.77 -9.98
CA ALA A 18 -11.51 -15.23 -9.60
C ALA A 18 -12.66 -15.61 -10.55
N LYS A 19 -12.37 -16.31 -11.64
CA LYS A 19 -13.39 -16.72 -12.65
C LYS A 19 -14.15 -18.01 -12.31
N GLN A 20 -13.86 -18.71 -11.20
CA GLN A 20 -14.36 -20.07 -11.02
C GLN A 20 -15.23 -20.36 -9.80
N THR A 21 -15.64 -19.42 -8.99
CA THR A 21 -16.51 -19.73 -7.84
C THR A 21 -17.81 -18.95 -7.84
N SER A 22 -18.88 -19.74 -7.79
CA SER A 22 -20.28 -19.36 -7.88
C SER A 22 -20.83 -18.53 -6.72
N ASN A 23 -21.72 -17.60 -7.03
CA ASN A 23 -22.85 -17.11 -6.22
C ASN A 23 -22.63 -16.39 -4.89
N ARG A 24 -21.48 -15.86 -4.58
CA ARG A 24 -21.34 -14.75 -3.63
C ARG A 24 -21.09 -13.49 -4.44
N ARG A 25 -21.62 -12.31 -4.00
CA ARG A 25 -21.33 -11.03 -4.64
C ARG A 25 -19.83 -10.95 -4.90
N GLN A 26 -19.43 -11.31 -6.11
CA GLN A 26 -18.06 -11.20 -6.55
C GLN A 26 -17.77 -9.70 -6.69
N ILE A 27 -17.18 -9.11 -5.66
CA ILE A 27 -16.38 -7.92 -5.87
C ILE A 27 -15.16 -8.46 -6.62
N ALA A 28 -15.15 -8.32 -7.93
CA ALA A 28 -14.00 -8.67 -8.74
C ALA A 28 -12.84 -7.77 -8.32
N VAL A 29 -11.98 -8.26 -7.43
CA VAL A 29 -10.70 -7.62 -7.13
C VAL A 29 -9.79 -7.90 -8.32
N CYS A 30 -10.00 -7.10 -9.37
CA CYS A 30 -9.17 -7.17 -10.55
C CYS A 30 -7.94 -6.31 -10.30
N TRP A 31 -6.76 -6.93 -10.32
CA TRP A 31 -5.53 -6.15 -10.43
C TRP A 31 -5.52 -5.49 -11.81
N CYS A 32 -5.52 -4.16 -11.81
CA CYS A 32 -5.51 -3.37 -13.04
C CYS A 32 -4.16 -2.71 -13.23
N PHE A 33 -3.67 -2.72 -14.46
CA PHE A 33 -2.53 -1.88 -14.82
C PHE A 33 -2.88 -0.41 -14.61
N PRO A 34 -1.94 0.41 -14.14
CA PRO A 34 -2.18 1.84 -14.12
C PRO A 34 -2.37 2.38 -15.55
N PRO A 35 -3.08 3.49 -15.72
CA PRO A 35 -3.20 4.15 -17.01
C PRO A 35 -1.82 4.49 -17.61
N PRO A 36 -1.72 4.71 -18.93
CA PRO A 36 -0.46 5.13 -19.55
C PRO A 36 0.16 6.34 -18.84
N SER A 37 1.46 6.27 -18.62
CA SER A 37 2.26 7.28 -17.90
C SER A 37 2.02 7.36 -16.38
N TRP A 38 1.21 6.49 -15.82
CA TRP A 38 1.02 6.38 -14.38
C TRP A 38 1.83 5.23 -13.80
N PHE A 39 2.24 5.40 -12.56
CA PHE A 39 2.91 4.37 -11.77
C PHE A 39 1.98 3.90 -10.66
N LYS A 40 2.13 2.66 -10.25
CA LYS A 40 1.37 2.06 -9.16
C LYS A 40 2.28 1.72 -8.01
N PHE A 41 1.89 2.14 -6.82
CA PHE A 41 2.55 1.80 -5.58
C PHE A 41 1.59 1.02 -4.68
N ASN A 42 2.03 -0.16 -4.27
CA ASN A 42 1.35 -0.99 -3.29
C ASN A 42 2.23 -1.11 -2.05
N SER A 43 1.69 -0.81 -0.90
CA SER A 43 2.35 -1.03 0.39
C SER A 43 1.53 -1.95 1.28
N ASP A 44 2.23 -2.62 2.18
CA ASP A 44 1.62 -3.52 3.14
C ASP A 44 2.49 -3.65 4.38
N GLY A 45 1.85 -3.79 5.51
CA GLY A 45 2.48 -4.02 6.79
C GLY A 45 1.76 -5.12 7.57
N SER A 46 2.51 -5.83 8.38
CA SER A 46 1.96 -6.87 9.24
C SER A 46 2.60 -6.86 10.62
N SER A 47 1.82 -7.24 11.61
CA SER A 47 2.26 -7.47 12.97
C SER A 47 1.81 -8.85 13.41
N LEU A 48 2.70 -9.61 14.03
CA LEU A 48 2.36 -10.90 14.63
C LEU A 48 1.69 -10.66 15.99
N GLY A 49 0.38 -10.79 16.01
CA GLY A 49 -0.40 -10.33 17.15
C GLY A 49 -0.57 -8.82 17.11
N ASN A 50 -1.32 -8.06 17.42
CA ASN A 50 -1.48 -6.62 17.25
C ASN A 50 -1.43 -5.89 18.61
N SER A 51 -0.29 -5.83 19.29
CA SER A 51 1.10 -5.61 18.81
C SER A 51 1.95 -6.88 18.87
N GLY A 52 3.04 -6.87 18.12
CA GLY A 52 4.01 -7.95 18.06
C GLY A 52 5.15 -7.62 17.09
N LYS A 53 5.92 -8.64 16.74
CA LYS A 53 6.96 -8.47 15.72
C LYS A 53 6.33 -8.01 14.41
N ALA A 54 6.87 -6.94 13.87
CA ALA A 54 6.24 -6.21 12.78
C ALA A 54 7.23 -5.86 11.67
N GLY A 55 6.74 -5.90 10.45
CA GLY A 55 7.50 -5.50 9.27
C GLY A 55 6.56 -5.10 8.16
N GLY A 56 7.07 -4.29 7.27
CA GLY A 56 6.34 -3.80 6.11
C GLY A 56 7.20 -3.64 4.88
N GLY A 57 6.58 -3.35 3.79
CA GLY A 57 7.25 -3.11 2.53
C GLY A 57 6.32 -2.64 1.44
N GLY A 58 6.85 -2.47 0.27
CA GLY A 58 6.07 -2.04 -0.87
C GLY A 58 6.77 -2.29 -2.19
N LEU A 59 6.01 -2.07 -3.24
CA LEU A 59 6.42 -2.30 -4.61
C LEU A 59 5.88 -1.20 -5.52
N ILE A 60 6.73 -0.74 -6.43
CA ILE A 60 6.39 0.23 -7.45
C ILE A 60 6.45 -0.43 -8.83
N GLN A 61 5.38 -0.26 -9.60
CA GLN A 61 5.24 -0.77 -10.96
C GLN A 61 4.94 0.36 -11.94
N ASN A 62 5.33 0.18 -13.20
CA ASN A 62 4.97 1.09 -14.28
C ASN A 62 3.63 0.70 -14.92
N ASP A 63 3.21 1.43 -15.95
CA ASP A 63 1.96 1.20 -16.70
C ASP A 63 1.92 -0.12 -17.49
N LYS A 64 3.06 -0.77 -17.68
CA LYS A 64 3.18 -2.11 -18.28
C LYS A 64 3.18 -3.24 -17.24
N GLY A 65 3.09 -2.91 -15.95
CA GLY A 65 3.18 -3.87 -14.86
C GLY A 65 4.59 -4.33 -14.54
N GLU A 66 5.59 -3.70 -15.10
CA GLU A 66 7.00 -3.99 -14.81
C GLU A 66 7.38 -3.44 -13.44
N TRP A 67 8.10 -4.22 -12.67
CA TRP A 67 8.58 -3.81 -11.35
C TRP A 67 9.78 -2.88 -11.48
N LEU A 68 9.65 -1.68 -10.91
CA LEU A 68 10.72 -0.70 -10.90
C LEU A 68 11.58 -0.79 -9.65
N LYS A 69 10.95 -0.85 -8.50
CA LYS A 69 11.61 -0.86 -7.20
C LYS A 69 10.71 -1.49 -6.15
N GLY A 70 11.34 -2.15 -5.19
CA GLY A 70 10.69 -2.65 -3.98
C GLY A 70 11.54 -2.35 -2.76
N TYR A 71 10.94 -2.44 -1.59
CA TYR A 71 11.63 -2.28 -0.30
C TYR A 71 10.94 -3.14 0.76
N ALA A 72 11.69 -3.43 1.80
CA ALA A 72 11.21 -4.09 3.01
C ALA A 72 11.81 -3.42 4.23
N ARG A 73 11.06 -3.36 5.33
CA ARG A 73 11.49 -2.78 6.59
C ARG A 73 11.11 -3.67 7.76
N ASN A 74 12.06 -3.90 8.64
CA ASN A 74 11.78 -4.45 9.95
C ASN A 74 11.48 -3.28 10.90
N VAL A 75 10.29 -3.27 11.50
CA VAL A 75 9.84 -2.21 12.41
C VAL A 75 10.05 -2.61 13.88
N GLY A 76 10.41 -3.87 14.14
CA GLY A 76 10.53 -4.39 15.48
C GLY A 76 9.18 -4.79 16.07
N TYR A 77 8.83 -4.29 17.25
CA TYR A 77 7.52 -4.52 17.87
C TYR A 77 6.59 -3.33 17.60
N SER A 78 5.45 -3.57 17.01
CA SER A 78 4.49 -2.51 16.68
C SER A 78 3.07 -3.05 16.44
N THR A 79 2.11 -2.15 16.36
CA THR A 79 0.76 -2.44 15.92
C THR A 79 0.66 -2.49 14.39
N THR A 80 -0.37 -3.13 13.87
CA THR A 80 -0.61 -3.21 12.42
C THR A 80 -0.76 -1.81 11.80
N VAL A 81 -1.48 -0.90 12.44
CA VAL A 81 -1.68 0.48 11.93
C VAL A 81 -0.36 1.23 11.82
N VAL A 82 0.47 1.18 12.84
CA VAL A 82 1.78 1.86 12.82
C VAL A 82 2.69 1.31 11.74
N VAL A 83 2.72 -0.01 11.58
CA VAL A 83 3.54 -0.67 10.57
C VAL A 83 3.08 -0.34 9.15
N GLU A 84 1.77 -0.28 8.92
CA GLU A 84 1.19 0.15 7.63
C GLU A 84 1.61 1.59 7.29
N LEU A 85 1.55 2.49 8.26
CA LEU A 85 1.98 3.88 8.08
C LEU A 85 3.47 4.01 7.80
N TRP A 86 4.32 3.23 8.48
CA TRP A 86 5.75 3.17 8.18
C TRP A 86 6.03 2.67 6.77
N ALA A 87 5.35 1.62 6.34
CA ALA A 87 5.48 1.08 4.99
C ALA A 87 5.06 2.12 3.95
N LEU A 88 3.94 2.78 4.15
CA LEU A 88 3.48 3.85 3.26
C LEU A 88 4.49 4.99 3.17
N ARG A 89 4.96 5.51 4.30
CA ARG A 89 5.93 6.62 4.36
C ARG A 89 7.22 6.29 3.61
N ASP A 90 7.78 5.11 3.85
CA ASP A 90 9.02 4.68 3.18
C ASP A 90 8.82 4.59 1.67
N GLY A 91 7.67 4.07 1.21
CA GLY A 91 7.34 3.97 -0.20
C GLY A 91 7.11 5.33 -0.87
N LEU A 92 6.45 6.25 -0.19
CA LEU A 92 6.28 7.62 -0.70
C LEU A 92 7.63 8.31 -0.90
N ARG A 93 8.52 8.19 0.06
CA ARG A 93 9.90 8.72 -0.05
C ARG A 93 10.67 8.09 -1.20
N LEU A 94 10.48 6.80 -1.43
CA LEU A 94 11.08 6.12 -2.58
C LEU A 94 10.51 6.65 -3.91
N CYS A 95 9.20 6.87 -4.01
CA CYS A 95 8.56 7.46 -5.18
C CYS A 95 9.12 8.87 -5.48
N ILE A 96 9.30 9.68 -4.45
CA ILE A 96 9.89 11.02 -4.56
C ILE A 96 11.35 10.94 -5.01
N ALA A 97 12.14 10.04 -4.43
CA ALA A 97 13.54 9.84 -4.81
C ALA A 97 13.69 9.39 -6.27
N LEU A 98 12.77 8.60 -6.77
CA LEU A 98 12.70 8.18 -8.17
C LEU A 98 12.10 9.26 -9.09
N LYS A 99 11.64 10.38 -8.55
CA LYS A 99 11.03 11.50 -9.30
C LYS A 99 9.82 11.08 -10.14
N LEU A 100 8.99 10.19 -9.61
CA LEU A 100 7.80 9.72 -10.30
C LEU A 100 6.70 10.79 -10.25
N PRO A 101 6.18 11.25 -11.42
CA PRO A 101 5.28 12.40 -11.45
C PRO A 101 3.82 12.06 -11.18
N THR A 102 3.43 10.81 -11.37
CA THR A 102 2.03 10.37 -11.35
C THR A 102 1.92 9.01 -10.66
N MET A 103 1.25 8.96 -9.52
CA MET A 103 1.17 7.76 -8.69
C MET A 103 -0.27 7.37 -8.39
N ILE A 104 -0.58 6.10 -8.58
CA ILE A 104 -1.73 5.45 -7.96
C ILE A 104 -1.22 4.65 -6.77
N ILE A 105 -1.71 4.98 -5.58
CA ILE A 105 -1.37 4.29 -4.35
C ILE A 105 -2.53 3.38 -3.97
N GLU A 106 -2.28 2.09 -3.87
CA GLU A 106 -3.26 1.12 -3.42
C GLU A 106 -2.94 0.63 -2.01
N LEU A 107 -3.90 0.77 -1.13
CA LEU A 107 -3.82 0.36 0.27
C LEU A 107 -4.95 -0.62 0.58
N ASP A 108 -4.65 -1.72 1.26
CA ASP A 108 -5.65 -2.69 1.69
C ASP A 108 -6.30 -2.31 3.03
N ALA A 109 -5.67 -1.47 3.82
CA ALA A 109 -6.19 -0.97 5.07
C ALA A 109 -7.06 0.27 4.86
N LYS A 110 -8.38 0.10 4.88
CA LYS A 110 -9.32 1.22 4.77
C LYS A 110 -9.10 2.28 5.84
N LEU A 111 -8.74 1.87 7.05
CA LEU A 111 -8.43 2.79 8.15
C LEU A 111 -7.32 3.79 7.76
N ILE A 112 -6.29 3.33 7.06
CA ILE A 112 -5.19 4.21 6.63
C ILE A 112 -5.69 5.19 5.57
N VAL A 113 -6.48 4.73 4.61
CA VAL A 113 -7.11 5.61 3.61
C VAL A 113 -7.94 6.69 4.29
N ASP A 114 -8.76 6.31 5.24
CA ASP A 114 -9.62 7.23 6.00
C ASP A 114 -8.79 8.24 6.80
N LEU A 115 -7.71 7.81 7.46
CA LEU A 115 -6.80 8.69 8.21
C LEU A 115 -6.11 9.72 7.30
N LEU A 116 -5.73 9.34 6.09
CA LEU A 116 -5.10 10.25 5.12
C LEU A 116 -6.09 11.30 4.57
N GLN A 117 -7.38 11.00 4.58
CA GLN A 117 -8.43 11.89 4.07
C GLN A 117 -9.02 12.82 5.13
N LYS A 118 -8.79 12.56 6.41
CA LYS A 118 -9.28 13.40 7.51
C LYS A 118 -8.39 14.63 7.69
N SER A 119 -9.01 15.73 8.12
CA SER A 119 -8.29 16.92 8.60
C SER A 119 -7.62 16.62 9.95
N ASP A 120 -6.47 17.23 10.17
CA ASP A 120 -5.66 17.04 11.37
C ASP A 120 -6.42 17.48 12.65
N GLY A 121 -6.45 16.63 13.66
CA GLY A 121 -7.26 16.94 14.84
C GLY A 121 -6.88 16.28 16.16
N HIS A 122 -5.89 15.40 16.23
CA HIS A 122 -5.52 14.72 17.49
C HIS A 122 -4.00 14.52 17.60
N GLN A 123 -3.50 14.62 18.83
CA GLN A 123 -2.06 14.54 19.13
C GLN A 123 -1.69 13.18 19.70
N ASN A 124 -1.37 12.23 18.83
CA ASN A 124 -0.72 10.97 19.26
C ASN A 124 0.39 10.57 18.26
N CYS A 125 1.13 9.50 18.55
CA CYS A 125 2.23 9.06 17.67
C CYS A 125 1.76 8.61 16.28
N ILE A 126 0.53 8.15 16.14
CA ILE A 126 -0.10 7.80 14.86
C ILE A 126 -0.31 9.07 14.03
N ASP A 127 -0.78 10.15 14.66
CA ASP A 127 -1.01 11.42 13.98
C ASP A 127 0.28 12.02 13.41
N ALA A 128 1.40 11.87 14.09
CA ALA A 128 2.69 12.29 13.57
C ALA A 128 3.09 11.53 12.30
N LEU A 129 2.90 10.21 12.27
CA LEU A 129 3.15 9.40 11.07
C LEU A 129 2.18 9.72 9.94
N VAL A 130 0.90 9.92 10.25
CA VAL A 130 -0.11 10.35 9.27
C VAL A 130 0.25 11.71 8.68
N SER A 131 0.66 12.66 9.50
CA SER A 131 1.12 13.99 9.07
C SER A 131 2.35 13.89 8.16
N ASP A 132 3.32 13.04 8.51
CA ASP A 132 4.48 12.78 7.66
C ASP A 132 4.06 12.22 6.29
N CYS A 133 3.18 11.24 6.26
CA CYS A 133 2.67 10.67 5.00
C CYS A 133 1.95 11.73 4.15
N LYS A 134 1.12 12.58 4.75
CA LYS A 134 0.45 13.67 4.05
C LYS A 134 1.44 14.66 3.44
N THR A 135 2.48 15.03 4.19
CA THR A 135 3.55 15.91 3.71
C THR A 135 4.29 15.29 2.53
N GLU A 136 4.60 14.00 2.59
CA GLU A 136 5.25 13.30 1.47
C GLU A 136 4.32 13.23 0.24
N LEU A 137 3.03 13.01 0.44
CA LEU A 137 2.03 13.02 -0.66
C LEU A 137 2.00 14.36 -1.40
N GLU A 138 2.12 15.48 -0.68
CA GLU A 138 2.15 16.82 -1.28
C GLU A 138 3.38 17.04 -2.19
N ASN A 139 4.45 16.29 -1.98
CA ASN A 139 5.66 16.36 -2.81
C ASN A 139 5.57 15.52 -4.10
N ILE A 140 4.50 14.77 -4.31
CA ILE A 140 4.25 14.05 -5.55
C ILE A 140 3.26 14.86 -6.38
N PRO A 141 3.59 15.24 -7.63
CA PRO A 141 2.76 16.18 -8.41
C PRO A 141 1.32 15.72 -8.63
N ARG A 142 1.11 14.44 -8.91
CA ARG A 142 -0.23 13.88 -9.12
C ARG A 142 -0.36 12.53 -8.43
N VAL A 143 -1.27 12.45 -7.46
CA VAL A 143 -1.50 11.25 -6.64
C VAL A 143 -2.97 10.91 -6.61
N GLN A 144 -3.27 9.63 -6.74
CA GLN A 144 -4.57 9.04 -6.49
C GLN A 144 -4.40 7.93 -5.45
N ILE A 145 -5.21 7.95 -4.39
CA ILE A 145 -5.21 6.93 -3.36
C ILE A 145 -6.47 6.08 -3.50
N ASN A 146 -6.28 4.79 -3.67
CA ASN A 146 -7.35 3.81 -3.79
C ASN A 146 -7.27 2.80 -2.64
N HIS A 147 -8.44 2.45 -2.11
CA HIS A 147 -8.57 1.28 -1.26
C HIS A 147 -8.72 0.05 -2.14
N CYS A 148 -7.82 -0.91 -2.00
CA CYS A 148 -7.99 -2.20 -2.63
C CYS A 148 -8.57 -3.21 -1.63
N TYR A 149 -9.65 -3.89 -2.04
CA TYR A 149 -10.24 -4.95 -1.24
C TYR A 149 -9.38 -6.21 -1.38
N CYS A 150 -8.69 -6.58 -0.30
CA CYS A 150 -8.09 -7.90 -0.20
C CYS A 150 -9.12 -8.82 0.45
N GLU A 151 -9.62 -9.82 -0.26
CA GLU A 151 -10.40 -10.87 0.39
C GLU A 151 -9.48 -11.61 1.37
N ARG A 152 -9.80 -11.49 2.65
CA ARG A 152 -9.22 -12.39 3.65
C ARG A 152 -9.96 -13.71 3.53
N GLU A 153 -9.24 -14.73 3.14
CA GLU A 153 -9.70 -16.09 3.38
C GLU A 153 -9.77 -16.37 4.88
#